data_dd39f96275df0a37d6894b6ef0591942
#
_entry.id   dd39f96275df0a37d6894b6ef0591942
#
_cell.length_a   1.000
_cell.length_b   1.000
_cell.length_c   1.000
_cell.angle_alpha   90.00
_cell.angle_beta   90.00
_cell.angle_gamma   90.00
#
_symmetry.space_group_name_H-M   'P 1'
#
loop_
_entity.id
_entity.type
_entity.pdbx_description
1 polymer ?
#
loop_
_entity_poly.entity_id
_entity_poly.type
_entity_poly.pdbx_seq_one_letter_code
_entity_poly.pdbx_strand_id
1 'polypeptide(L)'
;TLPLAFNYSSSFKWHKDHDPLTFGELGELGYKFIFITLFGAHAAMYAMWNGMEELVRDQEQAQWRLEKTKVGHPTESHHAMARVEHFQTLERRYIPGAEERLKASDGFGEEPAPRPH
;
A
#
# COMPACT_ATOMS: atom_id res chain seq x y z
N THR A 1 -4.56 26.08 -24.05
CA THR A 1 -4.27 26.35 -22.62
C THR A 1 -3.73 25.06 -22.01
N LEU A 2 -2.59 25.14 -21.32
CA LEU A 2 -2.04 24.00 -20.62
C LEU A 2 -2.90 23.69 -19.39
N PRO A 3 -3.13 22.41 -19.05
CA PRO A 3 -3.85 22.03 -17.84
C PRO A 3 -3.09 22.46 -16.59
N LEU A 4 -3.82 22.95 -15.59
CA LEU A 4 -3.25 23.34 -14.30
C LEU A 4 -3.15 22.09 -13.39
N ALA A 5 -2.07 22.02 -12.62
CA ALA A 5 -1.87 21.03 -11.58
C ALA A 5 -1.78 21.70 -10.20
N PHE A 6 -2.29 21.02 -9.16
CA PHE A 6 -2.24 21.49 -7.79
C PHE A 6 -1.61 20.44 -6.87
N ASN A 7 -0.65 20.88 -6.05
CA ASN A 7 -0.10 20.04 -4.99
C ASN A 7 -0.85 20.29 -3.69
N TYR A 8 -1.74 19.36 -3.34
CA TYR A 8 -2.46 19.39 -2.07
C TYR A 8 -1.55 18.87 -0.94
N SER A 9 -0.57 19.69 -0.57
CA SER A 9 0.47 19.31 0.39
C SER A 9 -0.01 19.41 1.84
N SER A 10 0.40 18.46 2.68
CA SER A 10 0.24 18.53 4.14
C SER A 10 0.95 19.71 4.78
N SER A 11 1.92 20.33 4.09
CA SER A 11 2.62 21.55 4.54
C SER A 11 1.68 22.73 4.75
N PHE A 12 0.55 22.77 4.04
CA PHE A 12 -0.48 23.79 4.22
C PHE A 12 -1.31 23.60 5.49
N LYS A 13 -1.18 22.45 6.17
CA LYS A 13 -1.88 22.14 7.43
C LYS A 13 -3.40 22.31 7.33
N TRP A 14 -3.99 21.78 6.26
CA TRP A 14 -5.43 21.84 5.95
C TRP A 14 -6.35 21.57 7.14
N HIS A 15 -5.94 20.64 8.04
CA HIS A 15 -6.69 20.31 9.25
C HIS A 15 -6.83 21.45 10.25
N LYS A 16 -6.08 22.55 10.08
CA LYS A 16 -6.15 23.77 10.91
C LYS A 16 -6.96 24.88 10.26
N ASP A 17 -7.30 24.74 8.99
CA ASP A 17 -8.13 25.68 8.29
C ASP A 17 -9.59 25.45 8.67
N HIS A 18 -10.35 26.54 8.85
CA HIS A 18 -11.77 26.48 9.13
C HIS A 18 -12.57 26.06 7.88
N ASP A 19 -12.09 26.41 6.71
CA ASP A 19 -12.76 26.15 5.42
C ASP A 19 -11.71 25.74 4.37
N PRO A 20 -11.17 24.51 4.47
CA PRO A 20 -10.12 24.08 3.56
C PRO A 20 -10.68 23.82 2.17
N LEU A 21 -9.97 24.26 1.12
CA LEU A 21 -10.34 23.99 -0.27
C LEU A 21 -10.52 22.52 -0.53
N THR A 22 -11.66 22.16 -1.09
CA THR A 22 -11.98 20.81 -1.53
C THR A 22 -11.44 20.52 -2.92
N PHE A 23 -11.33 19.24 -3.29
CA PHE A 23 -10.95 18.85 -4.66
C PHE A 23 -11.99 19.30 -5.70
N GLY A 24 -13.27 19.37 -5.31
CA GLY A 24 -14.33 19.90 -6.18
C GLY A 24 -14.09 21.37 -6.52
N GLU A 25 -13.87 22.20 -5.53
CA GLU A 25 -13.60 23.64 -5.70
C GLU A 25 -12.32 23.89 -6.52
N LEU A 26 -11.27 23.09 -6.28
CA LEU A 26 -10.07 23.16 -7.12
C LEU A 26 -10.37 22.80 -8.57
N GLY A 27 -11.25 21.81 -8.81
CA GLY A 27 -11.72 21.45 -10.15
C GLY A 27 -12.49 22.59 -10.83
N GLU A 28 -13.35 23.30 -10.10
CA GLU A 28 -14.09 24.47 -10.58
C GLU A 28 -13.15 25.64 -10.90
N LEU A 29 -12.09 25.82 -10.14
CA LEU A 29 -11.01 26.79 -10.42
C LEU A 29 -10.17 26.44 -11.65
N GLY A 30 -10.40 25.26 -12.26
CA GLY A 30 -9.72 24.84 -13.49
C GLY A 30 -8.52 23.93 -13.31
N TYR A 31 -8.23 23.48 -12.11
CA TYR A 31 -7.20 22.47 -11.89
C TYR A 31 -7.67 21.11 -12.42
N LYS A 32 -6.87 20.48 -13.28
CA LYS A 32 -7.19 19.19 -13.93
C LYS A 32 -6.43 18.02 -13.32
N PHE A 33 -5.40 18.30 -12.56
CA PHE A 33 -4.61 17.31 -11.87
C PHE A 33 -4.31 17.77 -10.44
N ILE A 34 -4.74 16.98 -9.46
CA ILE A 34 -4.50 17.23 -8.04
C ILE A 34 -3.72 16.04 -7.49
N PHE A 35 -2.60 16.30 -6.85
CA PHE A 35 -1.83 15.25 -6.21
C PHE A 35 -1.56 15.58 -4.74
N ILE A 36 -1.57 14.55 -3.91
CA ILE A 36 -1.34 14.66 -2.47
C ILE A 36 0.06 14.16 -2.18
N THR A 37 0.95 15.08 -1.88
CA THR A 37 2.34 14.75 -1.60
C THR A 37 2.44 13.98 -0.28
N LEU A 38 3.11 12.82 -0.32
CA LEU A 38 3.46 12.00 0.84
C LEU A 38 2.28 11.39 1.61
N PHE A 39 1.03 11.51 1.16
CA PHE A 39 -0.11 10.94 1.87
C PHE A 39 0.08 9.46 2.18
N GLY A 40 0.42 8.65 1.17
CA GLY A 40 0.63 7.22 1.35
C GLY A 40 1.78 6.90 2.31
N ALA A 41 2.88 7.65 2.23
CA ALA A 41 4.00 7.49 3.14
C ALA A 41 3.62 7.84 4.59
N HIS A 42 2.94 8.95 4.80
CA HIS A 42 2.49 9.35 6.14
C HIS A 42 1.47 8.35 6.72
N ALA A 43 0.52 7.87 5.91
CA ALA A 43 -0.44 6.85 6.34
C ALA A 43 0.26 5.55 6.73
N ALA A 44 1.23 5.10 5.94
CA ALA A 44 1.99 3.90 6.24
C ALA A 44 2.84 4.05 7.53
N MET A 45 3.55 5.17 7.68
CA MET A 45 4.34 5.46 8.88
C MET A 45 3.46 5.52 10.14
N TYR A 46 2.30 6.18 10.05
CA TYR A 46 1.36 6.27 11.16
C TYR A 46 0.80 4.89 11.56
N ALA A 47 0.37 4.10 10.58
CA ALA A 47 -0.13 2.75 10.84
C ALA A 47 0.96 1.84 11.42
N MET A 48 2.18 1.93 10.91
CA MET A 48 3.32 1.15 11.40
C MET A 48 3.68 1.53 12.85
N TRP A 49 3.71 2.84 13.15
CA TRP A 49 3.96 3.31 14.51
C TRP A 49 2.93 2.75 15.48
N ASN A 50 1.64 2.93 15.21
CA ASN A 50 0.56 2.43 16.07
C ASN A 50 0.62 0.91 16.24
N GLY A 51 0.89 0.18 15.15
CA GLY A 51 1.04 -1.27 15.20
C GLY A 51 2.21 -1.73 16.08
N MET A 52 3.34 -1.00 16.05
CA MET A 52 4.49 -1.30 16.92
C MET A 52 4.18 -0.97 18.40
N GLU A 53 3.48 0.12 18.70
CA GLU A 53 3.03 0.42 20.05
C GLU A 53 2.09 -0.67 20.60
N GLU A 54 1.15 -1.14 19.76
CA GLU A 54 0.28 -2.26 20.11
C GLU A 54 1.08 -3.54 20.36
N LEU A 55 2.04 -3.85 19.50
CA LEU A 55 2.87 -5.05 19.66
C LEU A 55 3.68 -5.03 20.94
N VAL A 56 4.25 -3.89 21.30
CA VAL A 56 5.00 -3.72 22.56
C VAL A 56 4.09 -3.89 23.77
N ARG A 57 2.87 -3.38 23.71
CA ARG A 57 1.90 -3.43 24.81
C ARG A 57 1.25 -4.81 24.96
N ASP A 58 0.80 -5.39 23.86
CA ASP A 58 -0.13 -6.52 23.81
C ASP A 58 0.52 -7.82 23.28
N GLN A 59 1.80 -7.75 22.87
CA GLN A 59 2.60 -8.90 22.40
C GLN A 59 1.88 -9.69 21.29
N GLU A 60 1.81 -11.03 21.42
CA GLU A 60 1.18 -11.89 20.41
C GLU A 60 -0.30 -11.57 20.13
N GLN A 61 -1.00 -10.97 21.09
CA GLN A 61 -2.39 -10.59 20.90
C GLN A 61 -2.55 -9.51 19.81
N ALA A 62 -1.58 -8.60 19.70
CA ALA A 62 -1.57 -7.59 18.63
C ALA A 62 -1.39 -8.26 17.25
N GLN A 63 -0.50 -9.26 17.15
CA GLN A 63 -0.29 -10.03 15.93
C GLN A 63 -1.57 -10.76 15.51
N TRP A 64 -2.22 -11.46 16.43
CA TRP A 64 -3.46 -12.19 16.12
C TRP A 64 -4.61 -11.26 15.69
N ARG A 65 -4.71 -10.08 16.29
CA ARG A 65 -5.70 -9.07 15.86
C ARG A 65 -5.42 -8.58 14.44
N LEU A 66 -4.15 -8.30 14.14
CA LEU A 66 -3.75 -7.84 12.82
C LEU A 66 -4.04 -8.89 11.75
N GLU A 67 -3.67 -10.14 11.98
CA GLU A 67 -3.97 -11.26 11.07
C GLU A 67 -5.46 -11.38 10.81
N LYS A 68 -6.28 -11.39 11.88
CA LYS A 68 -7.72 -11.45 11.76
C LYS A 68 -8.32 -10.26 11.00
N THR A 69 -7.78 -9.06 11.19
CA THR A 69 -8.26 -7.85 10.50
C THR A 69 -7.94 -7.88 9.01
N LYS A 70 -6.86 -8.56 8.62
CA LYS A 70 -6.42 -8.66 7.23
C LYS A 70 -7.19 -9.70 6.40
N VAL A 71 -7.94 -10.59 7.02
CA VAL A 71 -8.67 -11.64 6.29
C VAL A 71 -9.58 -11.04 5.23
N GLY A 72 -9.40 -11.45 3.98
CA GLY A 72 -10.13 -10.95 2.81
C GLY A 72 -9.69 -9.55 2.34
N HIS A 73 -8.72 -8.92 2.98
CA HIS A 73 -8.19 -7.63 2.55
C HIS A 73 -7.07 -7.82 1.51
N PRO A 74 -6.91 -6.92 0.52
CA PRO A 74 -5.82 -7.01 -0.47
C PRO A 74 -4.41 -7.11 0.10
N THR A 75 -4.20 -6.70 1.35
CA THR A 75 -2.92 -6.81 2.06
C THR A 75 -2.80 -8.08 2.91
N GLU A 76 -3.73 -9.02 2.83
CA GLU A 76 -3.70 -10.27 3.57
C GLU A 76 -2.44 -11.06 3.22
N SER A 77 -2.17 -11.23 1.93
CA SER A 77 -0.95 -11.86 1.42
C SER A 77 0.04 -10.82 0.91
N HIS A 78 1.20 -10.71 1.55
CA HIS A 78 2.26 -9.81 1.09
C HIS A 78 2.88 -10.28 -0.24
N HIS A 79 2.90 -11.59 -0.52
CA HIS A 79 3.35 -12.12 -1.81
C HIS A 79 2.43 -11.72 -2.96
N ALA A 80 1.11 -11.80 -2.76
CA ALA A 80 0.14 -11.34 -3.76
C ALA A 80 0.23 -9.82 -3.98
N MET A 81 0.34 -9.04 -2.91
CA MET A 81 0.50 -7.59 -2.98
C MET A 81 1.79 -7.18 -3.69
N ALA A 82 2.90 -7.88 -3.43
CA ALA A 82 4.19 -7.67 -4.10
C ALA A 82 4.25 -8.27 -5.51
N ARG A 83 3.18 -8.96 -5.97
CA ARG A 83 3.11 -9.62 -7.27
C ARG A 83 4.24 -10.64 -7.50
N VAL A 84 4.61 -11.39 -6.48
CA VAL A 84 5.75 -12.33 -6.51
C VAL A 84 5.59 -13.34 -7.68
N GLU A 85 4.42 -13.94 -7.86
CA GLU A 85 4.14 -14.88 -8.94
C GLU A 85 4.38 -14.27 -10.33
N HIS A 86 4.00 -13.00 -10.51
CA HIS A 86 4.25 -12.29 -11.77
C HIS A 86 5.75 -12.14 -12.05
N PHE A 87 6.52 -11.72 -11.04
CA PHE A 87 7.98 -11.59 -11.18
C PHE A 87 8.65 -12.93 -11.40
N GLN A 88 8.26 -13.98 -10.69
CA GLN A 88 8.75 -15.35 -10.93
C GLN A 88 8.47 -15.82 -12.37
N THR A 89 7.30 -15.48 -12.92
CA THR A 89 6.96 -15.79 -14.31
C THR A 89 7.88 -15.06 -15.31
N LEU A 90 8.19 -13.79 -15.03
CA LEU A 90 9.15 -13.03 -15.83
C LEU A 90 10.56 -13.61 -15.71
N GLU A 91 10.98 -14.00 -14.51
CA GLU A 91 12.30 -14.63 -14.31
C GLU A 91 12.41 -15.93 -15.07
N ARG A 92 11.42 -16.84 -14.99
CA ARG A 92 11.39 -18.08 -15.77
C ARG A 92 11.51 -17.81 -17.27
N ARG A 93 10.90 -16.72 -17.77
CA ARG A 93 10.89 -16.39 -19.19
C ARG A 93 12.21 -15.79 -19.67
N TYR A 94 12.88 -14.98 -18.87
CA TYR A 94 13.98 -14.14 -19.32
C TYR A 94 15.34 -14.46 -18.70
N ILE A 95 15.38 -15.22 -17.61
CA ILE A 95 16.64 -15.52 -16.90
C ILE A 95 16.97 -17.02 -17.04
N PRO A 96 18.09 -17.37 -17.73
CA PRO A 96 18.54 -18.75 -17.78
C PRO A 96 18.80 -19.34 -16.39
N GLY A 97 18.31 -20.54 -16.12
CA GLY A 97 18.48 -21.23 -14.85
C GLY A 97 17.57 -20.72 -13.71
N ALA A 98 16.59 -19.86 -14.00
CA ALA A 98 15.62 -19.38 -13.01
C ALA A 98 14.85 -20.51 -12.34
N GLU A 99 14.47 -21.58 -13.07
CA GLU A 99 13.76 -22.74 -12.52
C GLU A 99 14.49 -23.39 -11.34
N GLU A 100 15.80 -23.58 -11.44
CA GLU A 100 16.60 -24.18 -10.37
C GLU A 100 16.63 -23.31 -9.11
N ARG A 101 16.73 -22.00 -9.28
CA ARG A 101 16.74 -21.05 -8.17
C ARG A 101 15.37 -20.92 -7.50
N LEU A 102 14.30 -20.92 -8.29
CA LEU A 102 12.94 -20.80 -7.79
C LEU A 102 12.48 -22.03 -7.03
N LYS A 103 12.91 -23.24 -7.46
CA LYS A 103 12.67 -24.48 -6.70
C LYS A 103 13.20 -24.45 -5.28
N ALA A 104 14.30 -23.77 -5.05
CA ALA A 104 14.88 -23.60 -3.71
C ALA A 104 14.04 -22.68 -2.80
N SER A 105 13.15 -21.85 -3.37
CA SER A 105 12.28 -20.93 -2.64
C SER A 105 10.85 -21.44 -2.40
N ASP A 106 10.47 -22.60 -2.97
CA ASP A 106 9.13 -23.17 -2.85
C ASP A 106 8.72 -23.56 -1.40
N GLY A 107 9.66 -23.55 -0.45
CA GLY A 107 9.39 -23.82 0.97
C GLY A 107 8.88 -22.61 1.79
N PHE A 108 8.81 -21.42 1.19
CA PHE A 108 8.36 -20.19 1.85
C PHE A 108 7.02 -19.68 1.30
N GLY A 109 6.24 -20.54 0.65
CA GLY A 109 4.96 -20.17 0.05
C GLY A 109 3.87 -19.93 1.10
N GLU A 110 3.33 -18.70 1.15
CA GLU A 110 1.98 -18.50 1.65
C GLU A 110 1.00 -19.21 0.68
N GLU A 111 -0.03 -19.86 1.21
CA GLU A 111 -1.09 -20.39 0.36
C GLU A 111 -1.64 -19.26 -0.54
N PRO A 112 -1.81 -19.50 -1.85
CA PRO A 112 -2.35 -18.47 -2.73
C PRO A 112 -3.74 -18.07 -2.25
N ALA A 113 -3.95 -16.75 -2.10
CA ALA A 113 -5.26 -16.22 -1.77
C ALA A 113 -6.31 -16.72 -2.76
N PRO A 114 -7.51 -17.11 -2.33
CA PRO A 114 -8.57 -17.56 -3.22
C PRO A 114 -8.87 -16.48 -4.26
N ARG A 115 -8.87 -16.86 -5.54
CA ARG A 115 -9.15 -15.92 -6.63
C ARG A 115 -10.58 -15.42 -6.49
N PRO A 116 -10.83 -14.10 -6.59
CA PRO A 116 -12.18 -13.59 -6.67
C PRO A 116 -12.87 -14.18 -7.92
N HIS A 117 -14.06 -14.72 -7.74
CA HIS A 117 -14.93 -15.23 -8.80
C HIS A 117 -15.47 -14.11 -9.67
#